data_7d403e0fc4f84aee6ee67f19de3be22b
#
_entry.id   7d403e0fc4f84aee6ee67f19de3be22b
#
_cell.length_a   1.000
_cell.length_b   1.000
_cell.length_c   1.000
_cell.angle_alpha   90.00
_cell.angle_beta   90.00
_cell.angle_gamma   90.00
#
_symmetry.space_group_name_H-M   'P 1'
#
loop_
_entity.id
_entity.type
_entity.pdbx_description
1 polymer ?
#
loop_
_entity_poly.entity_id
_entity_poly.type
_entity_poly.pdbx_seq_one_letter_code
_entity_poly.pdbx_strand_id
1 'polypeptide(L)'
;NGGDGGHGSDGGDGGDGGDPGAGGLGGLGGDSGNGTRAASGVDASDHGPGSGGNGGNGGNGAQASVAGGAGGNGGDGGNAGRVGDGGAGGNGGDGAAGANGANSGAPGSDALALGQPGGNGGQGDAGQAGGAGGAGGAGGAGGSVSGDGGAGGNGGAGGNGGVGASGGAGARGANGIDSIGGTGGAGGGGGDGGAGGVGGHGGDGGVGGAAPSGTVGSHGTGGVGGDGGLGGAGGVGGAGGNGGIGITVGGAGGAGGNGGDPGAGGRGGLGGDSGNGTSAANGVDASKHGPLTGGDGGVGGNGAKAAAAGGDGGQGGDGGNAGLFGDGGAGGDGADGTAAEALGGDGGAGGAGGKGGDAGDIGDGGDGGKGGDGAHGALGGLTVAGGNGGAGGAGGAGGAGGAFLGDGGNGGAGGQGGAGRGGSPGGGGGVGGHGGAGGDAGMNGGGGTGGQGGNGAAGGAGWSPDSDLKGFDGFDGGSGGAGGDGGAGGAGGTQTGDGGDGGAGGLGGAGGVGGNGVDGFDINETTGRDGGDGGDGGYGGWGGAGGNGGGGGGGGGG
;
A
#
# COMPACT_ATOMS: atom_id res chain seq x y z
N ASN A 1 -38.82 24.89 28.38
CA ASN A 1 -37.96 24.17 27.43
C ASN A 1 -36.51 24.37 27.86
N GLY A 2 -35.72 23.32 27.79
CA GLY A 2 -34.29 23.39 27.98
C GLY A 2 -33.59 24.10 26.82
N GLY A 3 -32.44 24.72 27.08
CA GLY A 3 -31.58 25.28 26.03
C GLY A 3 -30.76 24.22 25.34
N ASP A 4 -30.53 24.39 24.04
CA ASP A 4 -29.66 23.47 23.29
C ASP A 4 -28.18 23.59 23.77
N GLY A 5 -27.47 22.51 23.78
CA GLY A 5 -26.03 22.48 24.13
C GLY A 5 -25.17 23.26 23.13
N GLY A 6 -24.06 23.87 23.60
CA GLY A 6 -23.02 24.43 22.72
C GLY A 6 -21.90 23.41 22.49
N HIS A 7 -21.23 23.46 21.37
CA HIS A 7 -20.03 22.66 20.97
C HIS A 7 -19.64 21.48 21.88
N GLY A 8 -20.36 20.35 21.75
CA GLY A 8 -20.09 19.13 22.53
C GLY A 8 -20.57 19.15 23.97
N SER A 9 -21.27 20.21 24.41
CA SER A 9 -21.88 20.26 25.72
C SER A 9 -23.31 19.74 25.72
N ASP A 10 -23.77 19.31 26.90
CA ASP A 10 -25.12 18.77 27.10
C ASP A 10 -26.18 19.84 26.89
N GLY A 11 -27.38 19.45 26.46
CA GLY A 11 -28.56 20.29 26.46
C GLY A 11 -29.08 20.53 27.87
N GLY A 12 -29.66 21.69 28.12
CA GLY A 12 -30.30 21.99 29.41
C GLY A 12 -31.62 21.26 29.59
N ASP A 13 -31.92 20.88 30.83
CA ASP A 13 -33.19 20.24 31.18
C ASP A 13 -34.41 21.14 30.99
N GLY A 14 -35.53 20.56 30.68
CA GLY A 14 -36.79 21.27 30.63
C GLY A 14 -37.31 21.66 32.03
N GLY A 15 -37.89 22.83 32.17
CA GLY A 15 -38.50 23.22 33.42
C GLY A 15 -39.81 22.47 33.71
N ASP A 16 -40.03 22.12 34.98
CA ASP A 16 -41.26 21.48 35.43
C ASP A 16 -42.49 22.36 35.27
N GLY A 17 -43.66 21.77 35.05
CA GLY A 17 -44.94 22.43 35.01
C GLY A 17 -45.43 22.81 36.41
N GLY A 18 -46.15 23.95 36.52
CA GLY A 18 -46.73 24.41 37.80
C GLY A 18 -47.99 23.67 38.22
N ASP A 19 -48.27 23.63 39.54
CA ASP A 19 -49.47 23.03 40.12
C ASP A 19 -50.73 23.88 39.88
N PRO A 20 -51.92 23.25 39.80
CA PRO A 20 -53.19 23.98 39.64
C PRO A 20 -53.58 24.75 40.91
N GLY A 21 -54.10 25.94 40.76
CA GLY A 21 -54.69 26.77 41.81
C GLY A 21 -53.79 27.82 42.46
N ALA A 22 -52.52 27.80 42.26
CA ALA A 22 -51.56 28.77 42.82
C ALA A 22 -50.80 29.56 41.73
N GLY A 23 -51.08 29.39 40.45
CA GLY A 23 -50.33 29.99 39.36
C GLY A 23 -48.86 29.64 39.43
N GLY A 24 -48.52 28.37 39.25
CA GLY A 24 -47.16 27.91 39.28
C GLY A 24 -46.29 28.58 38.22
N LEU A 25 -45.10 28.98 38.61
CA LEU A 25 -44.12 29.54 37.69
C LEU A 25 -43.62 28.47 36.72
N GLY A 26 -43.53 28.79 35.45
CA GLY A 26 -42.87 27.92 34.48
C GLY A 26 -41.42 27.68 34.87
N GLY A 27 -40.92 26.48 34.66
CA GLY A 27 -39.52 26.12 34.94
C GLY A 27 -38.53 27.02 34.19
N LEU A 28 -37.41 27.29 34.78
CA LEU A 28 -36.32 28.01 34.11
C LEU A 28 -35.80 27.21 32.93
N GLY A 29 -35.60 27.87 31.79
CA GLY A 29 -34.93 27.24 30.65
C GLY A 29 -33.51 26.79 31.00
N GLY A 30 -33.08 25.67 30.48
CA GLY A 30 -31.72 25.17 30.66
C GLY A 30 -30.66 26.09 30.02
N ASP A 31 -29.46 26.05 30.53
CA ASP A 31 -28.33 26.77 29.92
C ASP A 31 -27.80 26.02 28.72
N SER A 32 -27.67 26.70 27.58
CA SER A 32 -26.88 26.19 26.46
C SER A 32 -25.42 26.47 26.76
N GLY A 33 -24.52 25.53 26.74
CA GLY A 33 -23.12 25.70 27.10
C GLY A 33 -22.35 26.92 26.54
N ASN A 34 -23.01 27.79 25.78
CA ASN A 34 -22.48 29.06 25.25
C ASN A 34 -22.95 30.31 26.01
N GLY A 35 -23.52 30.16 27.18
CA GLY A 35 -23.98 31.26 28.02
C GLY A 35 -25.35 31.86 27.62
N THR A 36 -26.07 31.28 26.69
CA THR A 36 -27.45 31.62 26.39
C THR A 36 -28.40 30.66 27.09
N ARG A 37 -29.48 31.14 27.62
CA ARG A 37 -30.49 30.34 28.32
C ARG A 37 -31.72 30.17 27.45
N ALA A 38 -32.25 28.94 27.39
CA ALA A 38 -33.53 28.71 26.72
C ALA A 38 -34.67 29.50 27.39
N ALA A 39 -35.74 29.73 26.64
CA ALA A 39 -36.92 30.35 27.21
C ALA A 39 -37.48 29.51 28.35
N SER A 40 -37.81 30.15 29.45
CA SER A 40 -38.51 29.52 30.56
C SER A 40 -39.88 29.00 30.13
N GLY A 41 -40.37 27.95 30.79
CA GLY A 41 -41.75 27.46 30.59
C GLY A 41 -42.77 28.57 30.86
N VAL A 42 -43.95 28.45 30.28
CA VAL A 42 -45.03 29.40 30.47
C VAL A 42 -45.66 29.18 31.86
N ASP A 43 -45.90 30.27 32.58
CA ASP A 43 -46.57 30.21 33.88
C ASP A 43 -47.99 29.60 33.76
N ALA A 44 -48.35 28.72 34.68
CA ALA A 44 -49.67 28.08 34.69
C ALA A 44 -50.81 29.03 35.12
N SER A 45 -50.52 30.32 35.39
CA SER A 45 -51.47 31.32 35.76
C SER A 45 -52.59 31.60 34.74
N ASP A 46 -52.36 31.19 33.49
CA ASP A 46 -53.34 31.43 32.40
C ASP A 46 -54.25 30.23 32.14
N HIS A 47 -54.19 29.18 32.92
CA HIS A 47 -55.05 28.01 32.80
C HIS A 47 -55.92 27.87 34.02
N GLY A 48 -57.18 27.84 33.84
CA GLY A 48 -58.23 27.93 34.87
C GLY A 48 -58.06 26.96 36.05
N PRO A 49 -58.81 27.07 37.11
CA PRO A 49 -58.67 26.31 38.36
C PRO A 49 -58.83 24.79 38.11
N GLY A 50 -57.78 24.05 38.39
CA GLY A 50 -57.73 22.61 38.26
C GLY A 50 -56.83 22.01 37.16
N SER A 51 -56.27 22.87 36.29
CA SER A 51 -55.27 22.45 35.28
C SER A 51 -53.85 22.67 35.79
N GLY A 52 -52.99 21.72 35.67
CA GLY A 52 -51.53 21.85 35.85
C GLY A 52 -50.90 22.28 34.53
N GLY A 53 -49.70 22.82 34.58
CA GLY A 53 -48.92 23.14 33.39
C GLY A 53 -48.24 21.91 32.82
N ASN A 54 -48.05 21.88 31.50
CA ASN A 54 -47.22 20.87 30.86
C ASN A 54 -45.72 21.08 31.19
N GLY A 55 -44.97 20.04 31.24
CA GLY A 55 -43.50 20.10 31.37
C GLY A 55 -42.86 20.74 30.13
N GLY A 56 -41.79 21.47 30.32
CA GLY A 56 -40.98 22.00 29.21
C GLY A 56 -40.15 20.91 28.53
N ASN A 57 -39.94 21.04 27.24
CA ASN A 57 -39.06 20.10 26.54
C ASN A 57 -37.58 20.33 26.92
N GLY A 58 -36.81 19.24 26.99
CA GLY A 58 -35.36 19.29 27.13
C GLY A 58 -34.68 19.96 25.91
N GLY A 59 -33.57 20.59 26.13
CA GLY A 59 -32.73 21.11 25.04
C GLY A 59 -31.91 20.00 24.38
N ASN A 60 -31.62 20.16 23.08
CA ASN A 60 -30.78 19.22 22.40
C ASN A 60 -29.32 19.37 22.82
N GLY A 61 -28.59 18.25 22.87
CA GLY A 61 -27.12 18.24 22.97
C GLY A 61 -26.50 18.85 21.72
N ALA A 62 -25.34 19.49 21.88
CA ALA A 62 -24.64 20.07 20.75
C ALA A 62 -23.77 19.01 20.07
N GLN A 63 -23.60 19.15 18.77
CA GLN A 63 -22.64 18.39 18.02
C GLN A 63 -21.20 18.75 18.45
N ALA A 64 -20.32 17.78 18.46
CA ALA A 64 -18.93 18.04 18.73
C ALA A 64 -18.28 18.85 17.59
N SER A 65 -17.50 19.85 17.93
CA SER A 65 -16.81 20.73 16.96
C SER A 65 -15.30 20.46 16.86
N VAL A 66 -14.76 19.69 17.79
CA VAL A 66 -13.36 19.31 17.81
C VAL A 66 -13.23 17.87 17.32
N ALA A 67 -12.27 17.60 16.45
CA ALA A 67 -12.01 16.27 15.90
C ALA A 67 -11.94 15.23 17.04
N GLY A 68 -12.66 14.13 16.90
CA GLY A 68 -12.74 13.08 17.91
C GLY A 68 -13.52 13.46 19.18
N GLY A 69 -14.10 14.68 19.23
CA GLY A 69 -14.91 15.13 20.37
C GLY A 69 -16.26 14.42 20.43
N ALA A 70 -16.72 14.10 21.64
CA ALA A 70 -18.05 13.52 21.83
C ALA A 70 -19.15 14.59 21.68
N GLY A 71 -20.30 14.17 21.18
CA GLY A 71 -21.52 14.98 21.17
C GLY A 71 -22.04 15.21 22.59
N GLY A 72 -22.70 16.33 22.82
CA GLY A 72 -23.35 16.62 24.11
C GLY A 72 -24.63 15.79 24.28
N ASN A 73 -24.97 15.46 25.50
CA ASN A 73 -26.22 14.77 25.80
C ASN A 73 -27.44 15.72 25.64
N GLY A 74 -28.59 15.17 25.28
CA GLY A 74 -29.86 15.88 25.34
C GLY A 74 -30.26 16.13 26.78
N GLY A 75 -30.90 17.31 27.04
CA GLY A 75 -31.48 17.63 28.33
C GLY A 75 -32.78 16.85 28.58
N ASP A 76 -33.07 16.56 29.82
CA ASP A 76 -34.31 15.90 30.19
C ASP A 76 -35.56 16.80 29.98
N GLY A 77 -36.68 16.18 29.66
CA GLY A 77 -37.97 16.83 29.63
C GLY A 77 -38.47 17.15 31.02
N GLY A 78 -39.08 18.33 31.23
CA GLY A 78 -39.68 18.72 32.51
C GLY A 78 -40.94 17.92 32.82
N ASN A 79 -41.19 17.67 34.08
CA ASN A 79 -42.41 17.00 34.55
C ASN A 79 -43.62 17.88 34.42
N ALA A 80 -44.80 17.29 34.19
CA ALA A 80 -46.06 18.02 34.30
C ALA A 80 -46.45 18.25 35.76
N GLY A 81 -47.37 19.21 35.98
CA GLY A 81 -48.01 19.42 37.26
C GLY A 81 -49.03 18.32 37.58
N ARG A 82 -50.16 18.65 38.30
CA ARG A 82 -51.22 17.65 38.60
C ARG A 82 -51.96 17.17 37.37
N VAL A 83 -52.15 18.08 36.39
CA VAL A 83 -52.79 17.81 35.10
C VAL A 83 -51.93 18.43 34.01
N GLY A 84 -51.58 17.63 33.00
CA GLY A 84 -50.77 18.09 31.88
C GLY A 84 -49.79 16.97 31.44
N ASP A 85 -49.20 17.17 30.30
CA ASP A 85 -48.28 16.20 29.71
C ASP A 85 -46.82 16.50 30.09
N GLY A 86 -46.00 15.47 30.28
CA GLY A 86 -44.57 15.62 30.46
C GLY A 86 -43.88 16.17 29.20
N GLY A 87 -42.84 16.98 29.37
CA GLY A 87 -42.02 17.47 28.27
C GLY A 87 -41.21 16.36 27.60
N ALA A 88 -40.96 16.49 26.30
CA ALA A 88 -40.06 15.55 25.62
C ALA A 88 -38.60 15.77 26.02
N GLY A 89 -37.80 14.70 26.08
CA GLY A 89 -36.35 14.79 26.21
C GLY A 89 -35.72 15.38 24.95
N GLY A 90 -34.60 16.08 25.11
CA GLY A 90 -33.78 16.59 23.99
C GLY A 90 -32.97 15.47 23.31
N ASN A 91 -32.69 15.63 22.03
CA ASN A 91 -31.82 14.66 21.33
C ASN A 91 -30.35 14.84 21.73
N GLY A 92 -29.60 13.78 21.74
CA GLY A 92 -28.14 13.81 21.84
C GLY A 92 -27.51 14.44 20.58
N GLY A 93 -26.38 15.11 20.75
CA GLY A 93 -25.60 15.67 19.65
C GLY A 93 -24.69 14.60 19.01
N ASP A 94 -24.36 14.76 17.75
CA ASP A 94 -23.46 13.83 17.06
C ASP A 94 -22.01 14.01 17.52
N GLY A 95 -21.26 12.91 17.56
CA GLY A 95 -19.82 12.92 17.74
C GLY A 95 -19.11 13.47 16.50
N ALA A 96 -17.97 14.13 16.68
CA ALA A 96 -17.15 14.61 15.57
C ALA A 96 -16.28 13.48 14.99
N ALA A 97 -16.03 13.55 13.70
CA ALA A 97 -15.06 12.65 13.08
C ALA A 97 -13.67 12.81 13.71
N GLY A 98 -12.93 11.74 13.81
CA GLY A 98 -11.53 11.75 14.20
C GLY A 98 -10.67 12.53 13.21
N ALA A 99 -9.62 13.19 13.68
CA ALA A 99 -8.66 13.84 12.80
C ALA A 99 -7.86 12.77 12.05
N ASN A 100 -7.53 13.07 10.80
CA ASN A 100 -6.60 12.22 10.04
C ASN A 100 -5.21 12.27 10.70
N GLY A 101 -4.40 11.24 10.46
CA GLY A 101 -2.99 11.26 10.83
C GLY A 101 -2.31 12.52 10.29
N ALA A 102 -1.68 13.29 11.17
CA ALA A 102 -1.24 14.65 10.83
C ALA A 102 0.05 14.65 10.01
N ASN A 103 0.93 13.68 10.25
CA ASN A 103 2.24 13.62 9.62
C ASN A 103 2.41 12.29 8.91
N SER A 104 2.82 12.36 7.64
CA SER A 104 3.43 11.21 6.99
C SER A 104 4.70 10.83 7.75
N GLY A 105 5.07 9.56 7.73
CA GLY A 105 6.32 9.13 8.33
C GLY A 105 7.49 9.96 7.80
N ALA A 106 8.43 10.30 8.67
CA ALA A 106 9.62 11.02 8.24
C ALA A 106 10.40 10.17 7.23
N PRO A 107 10.95 10.75 6.15
CA PRO A 107 11.83 10.01 5.26
C PRO A 107 13.05 9.50 6.04
N GLY A 108 13.58 8.35 5.62
CA GLY A 108 14.82 7.82 6.18
C GLY A 108 15.97 8.80 5.99
N SER A 109 16.98 8.73 6.84
CA SER A 109 18.19 9.54 6.68
C SER A 109 19.14 8.89 5.68
N ASP A 110 19.74 9.70 4.80
CA ASP A 110 20.77 9.21 3.89
C ASP A 110 21.97 8.64 4.68
N ALA A 111 22.58 7.60 4.11
CA ALA A 111 23.77 7.00 4.71
C ALA A 111 24.93 8.00 4.70
N LEU A 112 25.55 8.20 5.85
CA LEU A 112 26.64 9.16 6.04
C LEU A 112 28.03 8.59 5.73
N ALA A 113 28.18 7.27 5.70
CA ALA A 113 29.45 6.60 5.44
C ALA A 113 29.34 5.69 4.20
N LEU A 114 30.43 5.63 3.43
CA LEU A 114 30.50 4.81 2.20
C LEU A 114 30.17 3.34 2.49
N GLY A 115 29.35 2.73 1.64
CA GLY A 115 28.90 1.35 1.76
C GLY A 115 27.87 1.07 2.86
N GLN A 116 27.40 2.08 3.57
CA GLN A 116 26.36 1.92 4.60
C GLN A 116 24.96 1.95 3.96
N PRO A 117 24.00 1.20 4.53
CA PRO A 117 22.61 1.27 4.09
C PRO A 117 21.98 2.63 4.39
N GLY A 118 21.02 3.04 3.58
CA GLY A 118 20.14 4.17 3.90
C GLY A 118 19.25 3.86 5.09
N GLY A 119 18.80 4.90 5.79
CA GLY A 119 17.85 4.77 6.89
C GLY A 119 16.44 4.39 6.38
N ASN A 120 15.70 3.64 7.17
CA ASN A 120 14.30 3.35 6.87
C ASN A 120 13.43 4.60 7.00
N GLY A 121 12.37 4.67 6.22
CA GLY A 121 11.30 5.65 6.42
C GLY A 121 10.60 5.44 7.77
N GLY A 122 10.11 6.52 8.36
CA GLY A 122 9.30 6.47 9.58
C GLY A 122 7.88 6.01 9.29
N GLN A 123 7.21 5.47 10.29
CA GLN A 123 5.79 5.13 10.21
C GLN A 123 4.93 6.40 10.11
N GLY A 124 3.84 6.35 9.36
CA GLY A 124 2.83 7.41 9.33
C GLY A 124 2.04 7.49 10.64
N ASP A 125 1.59 8.69 11.00
CA ASP A 125 0.73 8.88 12.17
C ASP A 125 -0.62 8.16 11.99
N ALA A 126 -1.11 7.56 13.06
CA ALA A 126 -2.44 6.97 13.06
C ALA A 126 -3.54 8.05 13.00
N GLY A 127 -4.65 7.73 12.37
CA GLY A 127 -5.87 8.52 12.45
C GLY A 127 -6.46 8.47 13.86
N GLN A 128 -7.10 9.55 14.28
CA GLN A 128 -7.77 9.61 15.57
C GLN A 128 -9.12 8.89 15.53
N ALA A 129 -9.55 8.38 16.69
CA ALA A 129 -10.89 7.83 16.84
C ALA A 129 -11.95 8.92 16.66
N GLY A 130 -13.11 8.55 16.10
CA GLY A 130 -14.30 9.37 16.09
C GLY A 130 -14.87 9.52 17.50
N GLY A 131 -15.51 10.67 17.76
CA GLY A 131 -16.19 10.94 19.02
C GLY A 131 -17.49 10.16 19.17
N ALA A 132 -17.86 9.79 20.38
CA ALA A 132 -19.14 9.17 20.63
C ALA A 132 -20.30 10.17 20.45
N GLY A 133 -21.47 9.69 20.01
CA GLY A 133 -22.70 10.46 20.03
C GLY A 133 -23.19 10.67 21.46
N GLY A 134 -23.83 11.80 21.72
CA GLY A 134 -24.45 12.09 23.01
C GLY A 134 -25.73 11.28 23.22
N ALA A 135 -26.04 10.95 24.46
CA ALA A 135 -27.29 10.25 24.80
C ALA A 135 -28.50 11.21 24.65
N GLY A 136 -29.66 10.66 24.30
CA GLY A 136 -30.94 11.39 24.35
C GLY A 136 -31.40 11.61 25.77
N GLY A 137 -31.99 12.77 26.08
CA GLY A 137 -32.57 13.09 27.38
C GLY A 137 -33.82 12.26 27.66
N ALA A 138 -34.11 12.01 28.92
CA ALA A 138 -35.35 11.34 29.33
C ALA A 138 -36.59 12.20 29.11
N GLY A 139 -37.74 11.59 28.82
CA GLY A 139 -39.04 12.29 28.81
C GLY A 139 -39.50 12.59 30.21
N GLY A 140 -40.10 13.77 30.43
CA GLY A 140 -40.71 14.20 31.68
C GLY A 140 -41.97 13.38 32.04
N ALA A 141 -42.26 13.27 33.33
CA ALA A 141 -43.43 12.55 33.79
C ALA A 141 -44.73 13.33 33.49
N GLY A 142 -45.79 12.61 33.13
CA GLY A 142 -47.14 13.15 33.00
C GLY A 142 -47.74 13.46 34.35
N GLY A 143 -48.81 14.30 34.36
CA GLY A 143 -49.48 14.78 35.54
C GLY A 143 -50.08 13.65 36.42
N SER A 144 -50.08 13.86 37.75
CA SER A 144 -50.50 12.85 38.71
C SER A 144 -52.00 12.51 38.64
N VAL A 145 -52.81 13.39 38.06
CA VAL A 145 -54.28 13.24 37.91
C VAL A 145 -54.63 12.85 36.46
N SER A 146 -54.00 13.50 35.49
CA SER A 146 -54.16 13.20 34.06
C SER A 146 -53.03 13.83 33.27
N GLY A 147 -52.60 13.17 32.19
CA GLY A 147 -51.57 13.58 31.24
C GLY A 147 -50.65 12.43 30.87
N ASP A 148 -50.11 12.54 29.70
CA ASP A 148 -49.19 11.55 29.12
C ASP A 148 -47.72 11.86 29.50
N GLY A 149 -46.91 10.84 29.60
CA GLY A 149 -45.45 10.99 29.75
C GLY A 149 -44.81 11.54 28.47
N GLY A 150 -43.82 12.41 28.60
CA GLY A 150 -43.05 12.91 27.46
C GLY A 150 -42.22 11.82 26.78
N ALA A 151 -42.00 11.95 25.48
CA ALA A 151 -41.11 11.04 24.74
C ALA A 151 -39.65 11.25 25.14
N GLY A 152 -38.85 10.17 25.19
CA GLY A 152 -37.39 10.25 25.31
C GLY A 152 -36.76 10.83 24.04
N GLY A 153 -35.67 11.57 24.16
CA GLY A 153 -34.88 12.05 23.03
C GLY A 153 -34.06 10.94 22.34
N ASN A 154 -33.77 11.10 21.09
CA ASN A 154 -32.93 10.16 20.35
C ASN A 154 -31.43 10.34 20.69
N GLY A 155 -30.65 9.28 20.68
CA GLY A 155 -29.18 9.33 20.77
C GLY A 155 -28.55 9.94 19.51
N GLY A 156 -27.45 10.68 19.66
CA GLY A 156 -26.66 11.19 18.56
C GLY A 156 -25.84 10.12 17.86
N ALA A 157 -25.51 10.32 16.60
CA ALA A 157 -24.62 9.41 15.86
C ALA A 157 -23.17 9.49 16.36
N GLY A 158 -22.43 8.38 16.28
CA GLY A 158 -20.98 8.38 16.47
C GLY A 158 -20.26 9.02 15.29
N GLY A 159 -19.16 9.71 15.53
CA GLY A 159 -18.29 10.28 14.50
C GLY A 159 -17.44 9.22 13.83
N ASN A 160 -17.12 9.38 12.56
CA ASN A 160 -16.23 8.45 11.84
C ASN A 160 -14.79 8.53 12.35
N GLY A 161 -14.04 7.44 12.25
CA GLY A 161 -12.60 7.42 12.52
C GLY A 161 -11.81 8.23 11.48
N GLY A 162 -10.70 8.84 11.90
CA GLY A 162 -9.78 9.56 11.00
C GLY A 162 -8.94 8.59 10.16
N VAL A 163 -8.53 9.01 8.98
CA VAL A 163 -7.64 8.25 8.09
C VAL A 163 -6.22 8.27 8.62
N GLY A 164 -5.51 7.15 8.53
CA GLY A 164 -4.07 7.07 8.85
C GLY A 164 -3.22 7.82 7.82
N ALA A 165 -2.09 8.38 8.25
CA ALA A 165 -1.15 9.04 7.34
C ALA A 165 -0.24 8.03 6.64
N SER A 166 0.31 8.39 5.47
CA SER A 166 1.22 7.52 4.74
C SER A 166 2.57 7.33 5.46
N GLY A 167 3.20 6.20 5.22
CA GLY A 167 4.58 5.96 5.67
C GLY A 167 5.59 6.85 4.95
N GLY A 168 6.74 7.09 5.57
CA GLY A 168 7.85 7.84 5.00
C GLY A 168 8.64 7.01 3.98
N ALA A 169 9.24 7.66 2.99
CA ALA A 169 10.11 6.98 2.05
C ALA A 169 11.42 6.52 2.71
N GLY A 170 11.94 5.36 2.30
CA GLY A 170 13.27 4.92 2.67
C GLY A 170 14.36 5.80 2.04
N ALA A 171 15.49 5.95 2.71
CA ALA A 171 16.62 6.73 2.20
C ALA A 171 17.52 5.89 1.29
N ARG A 172 18.27 6.57 0.43
CA ARG A 172 19.24 5.94 -0.45
C ARG A 172 20.44 5.38 0.33
N GLY A 173 20.94 4.22 -0.07
CA GLY A 173 22.21 3.68 0.43
C GLY A 173 23.41 4.51 -0.03
N ALA A 174 24.48 4.53 0.75
CA ALA A 174 25.73 5.21 0.39
C ALA A 174 26.48 4.47 -0.72
N ASN A 175 27.28 5.19 -1.49
CA ASN A 175 28.16 4.58 -2.47
C ASN A 175 29.24 3.71 -1.79
N GLY A 176 29.73 2.69 -2.49
CA GLY A 176 30.86 1.89 -2.04
C GLY A 176 32.18 2.70 -2.02
N ILE A 177 33.21 2.17 -1.39
CA ILE A 177 34.54 2.81 -1.29
C ILE A 177 35.24 2.68 -2.65
N ASP A 178 35.59 3.82 -3.27
CA ASP A 178 36.15 3.88 -4.62
C ASP A 178 37.52 3.20 -4.78
N SER A 179 38.37 3.20 -3.76
CA SER A 179 39.74 2.69 -3.90
C SER A 179 39.88 1.18 -3.91
N ILE A 180 38.88 0.45 -3.39
CA ILE A 180 38.94 -1.01 -3.23
C ILE A 180 37.83 -1.76 -3.96
N GLY A 181 36.95 -1.06 -4.70
CA GLY A 181 35.80 -1.68 -5.35
C GLY A 181 34.74 -2.16 -4.34
N GLY A 182 34.52 -1.38 -3.29
CA GLY A 182 33.53 -1.71 -2.27
C GLY A 182 32.12 -1.74 -2.83
N THR A 183 31.25 -2.60 -2.29
CA THR A 183 29.83 -2.63 -2.64
C THR A 183 29.12 -1.39 -2.13
N GLY A 184 28.12 -0.91 -2.87
CA GLY A 184 27.21 0.15 -2.40
C GLY A 184 26.33 -0.36 -1.25
N GLY A 185 25.92 0.55 -0.37
CA GLY A 185 24.96 0.27 0.69
C GLY A 185 23.56 0.02 0.11
N ALA A 186 22.81 -0.85 0.75
CA ALA A 186 21.39 -1.04 0.40
C ALA A 186 20.58 0.24 0.67
N GLY A 187 19.50 0.45 -0.08
CA GLY A 187 18.48 1.45 0.24
C GLY A 187 17.75 1.08 1.51
N GLY A 188 17.27 2.10 2.24
CA GLY A 188 16.40 1.90 3.38
C GLY A 188 15.00 1.46 2.97
N GLY A 189 14.34 0.65 3.76
CA GLY A 189 12.94 0.31 3.55
C GLY A 189 12.00 1.52 3.68
N GLY A 190 10.87 1.52 2.98
CA GLY A 190 9.78 2.45 3.23
C GLY A 190 9.18 2.24 4.62
N GLY A 191 8.64 3.29 5.22
CA GLY A 191 7.92 3.19 6.49
C GLY A 191 6.48 2.73 6.26
N ASP A 192 5.91 2.07 7.25
CA ASP A 192 4.52 1.63 7.19
C ASP A 192 3.55 2.81 7.25
N GLY A 193 2.36 2.64 6.66
CA GLY A 193 1.25 3.57 6.79
C GLY A 193 0.69 3.59 8.21
N GLY A 194 0.16 4.74 8.65
CA GLY A 194 -0.53 4.87 9.92
C GLY A 194 -1.86 4.12 9.92
N ALA A 195 -2.25 3.52 11.04
CA ALA A 195 -3.54 2.88 11.17
C ALA A 195 -4.71 3.89 11.09
N GLY A 196 -5.85 3.47 10.56
CA GLY A 196 -7.07 4.24 10.58
C GLY A 196 -7.67 4.31 12.00
N GLY A 197 -8.31 5.44 12.34
CA GLY A 197 -8.98 5.61 13.62
C GLY A 197 -10.25 4.77 13.71
N VAL A 198 -10.60 4.33 14.91
CA VAL A 198 -11.88 3.63 15.15
C VAL A 198 -13.05 4.60 15.07
N GLY A 199 -14.23 4.14 14.64
CA GLY A 199 -15.46 4.92 14.64
C GLY A 199 -15.96 5.14 16.06
N GLY A 200 -16.60 6.28 16.32
CA GLY A 200 -17.23 6.61 17.59
C GLY A 200 -18.51 5.78 17.81
N HIS A 201 -18.81 5.48 19.05
CA HIS A 201 -20.07 4.80 19.39
C HIS A 201 -21.26 5.74 19.20
N GLY A 202 -22.43 5.22 18.79
CA GLY A 202 -23.67 5.95 18.83
C GLY A 202 -24.14 6.20 20.25
N GLY A 203 -24.82 7.31 20.51
CA GLY A 203 -25.44 7.62 21.81
C GLY A 203 -26.70 6.80 22.06
N ASP A 204 -27.01 6.49 23.30
CA ASP A 204 -28.23 5.81 23.67
C ASP A 204 -29.47 6.72 23.54
N GLY A 205 -30.61 6.13 23.23
CA GLY A 205 -31.90 6.80 23.26
C GLY A 205 -32.39 7.03 24.68
N GLY A 206 -33.00 8.18 24.95
CA GLY A 206 -33.61 8.51 26.25
C GLY A 206 -34.83 7.66 26.56
N VAL A 207 -35.07 7.38 27.84
CA VAL A 207 -36.27 6.69 28.29
C VAL A 207 -37.51 7.59 28.19
N GLY A 208 -38.67 7.02 27.87
CA GLY A 208 -39.94 7.75 27.87
C GLY A 208 -40.38 8.07 29.30
N GLY A 209 -41.05 9.24 29.48
CA GLY A 209 -41.54 9.68 30.77
C GLY A 209 -42.68 8.80 31.31
N ALA A 210 -42.73 8.66 32.62
CA ALA A 210 -43.80 7.92 33.29
C ALA A 210 -45.13 8.66 33.21
N ALA A 211 -46.25 7.96 33.17
CA ALA A 211 -47.57 8.52 33.21
C ALA A 211 -48.43 7.79 34.22
N PRO A 212 -48.64 8.34 35.44
CA PRO A 212 -49.49 7.71 36.45
C PRO A 212 -50.94 7.48 36.03
N SER A 213 -51.47 8.32 35.15
CA SER A 213 -52.88 8.32 34.71
C SER A 213 -53.05 8.43 33.19
N GLY A 214 -52.01 8.40 32.41
CA GLY A 214 -52.03 8.53 30.95
C GLY A 214 -51.17 7.46 30.26
N THR A 215 -50.77 7.72 29.03
CA THR A 215 -49.84 6.83 28.30
C THR A 215 -48.39 7.18 28.63
N VAL A 216 -47.60 6.10 28.88
CA VAL A 216 -46.16 6.26 29.08
C VAL A 216 -45.50 6.78 27.78
N GLY A 217 -44.62 7.77 27.91
CA GLY A 217 -43.89 8.31 26.77
C GLY A 217 -43.10 7.25 26.02
N SER A 218 -42.95 7.43 24.71
CA SER A 218 -42.11 6.55 23.89
C SER A 218 -40.63 6.71 24.24
N HIS A 219 -39.90 5.62 24.16
CA HIS A 219 -38.42 5.66 24.26
C HIS A 219 -37.81 6.27 22.97
N GLY A 220 -36.72 7.00 23.12
CA GLY A 220 -35.91 7.45 22.01
C GLY A 220 -35.12 6.31 21.34
N THR A 221 -34.76 6.49 20.09
CA THR A 221 -33.90 5.53 19.36
C THR A 221 -32.42 5.76 19.67
N GLY A 222 -31.64 4.69 19.68
CA GLY A 222 -30.18 4.82 19.74
C GLY A 222 -29.61 5.45 18.47
N GLY A 223 -28.50 6.16 18.57
CA GLY A 223 -27.73 6.68 17.45
C GLY A 223 -26.90 5.58 16.76
N VAL A 224 -26.68 5.71 15.46
CA VAL A 224 -25.81 4.78 14.73
C VAL A 224 -24.33 4.94 15.14
N GLY A 225 -23.55 3.86 15.08
CA GLY A 225 -22.09 3.93 15.25
C GLY A 225 -21.42 4.62 14.07
N GLY A 226 -20.31 5.33 14.31
CA GLY A 226 -19.48 5.89 13.26
C GLY A 226 -18.64 4.84 12.54
N ASP A 227 -18.34 5.05 11.26
CA ASP A 227 -17.48 4.15 10.48
C ASP A 227 -16.01 4.22 10.92
N GLY A 228 -15.26 3.16 10.74
CA GLY A 228 -13.82 3.16 10.93
C GLY A 228 -13.10 3.99 9.86
N GLY A 229 -11.97 4.58 10.22
CA GLY A 229 -11.11 5.30 9.28
C GLY A 229 -10.24 4.35 8.45
N LEU A 230 -9.88 4.76 7.25
CA LEU A 230 -8.96 4.02 6.39
C LEU A 230 -7.53 3.98 6.95
N GLY A 231 -6.78 2.94 6.65
CA GLY A 231 -5.33 2.92 6.87
C GLY A 231 -4.60 3.83 5.89
N GLY A 232 -3.44 4.31 6.29
CA GLY A 232 -2.54 5.06 5.40
C GLY A 232 -1.77 4.15 4.44
N ALA A 233 -1.36 4.66 3.30
CA ALA A 233 -0.51 3.91 2.37
C ALA A 233 0.90 3.68 2.93
N GLY A 234 1.53 2.57 2.58
CA GLY A 234 2.94 2.34 2.86
C GLY A 234 3.86 3.32 2.13
N GLY A 235 5.02 3.61 2.70
CA GLY A 235 6.03 4.42 2.07
C GLY A 235 6.81 3.65 1.01
N VAL A 236 7.38 4.34 0.02
CA VAL A 236 8.22 3.72 -1.00
C VAL A 236 9.59 3.34 -0.43
N GLY A 237 10.18 2.24 -0.92
CA GLY A 237 11.53 1.85 -0.56
C GLY A 237 12.60 2.80 -1.13
N GLY A 238 13.71 2.98 -0.43
CA GLY A 238 14.83 3.76 -0.87
C GLY A 238 15.66 3.07 -1.96
N ALA A 239 16.30 3.83 -2.84
CA ALA A 239 17.21 3.26 -3.82
C ALA A 239 18.50 2.75 -3.18
N GLY A 240 19.06 1.65 -3.69
CA GLY A 240 20.38 1.17 -3.30
C GLY A 240 21.49 2.17 -3.66
N GLY A 241 22.60 2.15 -2.93
CA GLY A 241 23.79 2.92 -3.24
C GLY A 241 24.55 2.34 -4.43
N ASN A 242 25.34 3.15 -5.12
CA ASN A 242 26.20 2.68 -6.21
C ASN A 242 27.39 1.91 -5.65
N GLY A 243 27.90 0.94 -6.40
CA GLY A 243 29.19 0.32 -6.11
C GLY A 243 30.34 1.32 -6.18
N GLY A 244 31.44 1.11 -5.45
CA GLY A 244 32.64 1.92 -5.50
C GLY A 244 33.55 1.57 -6.67
N ILE A 245 34.32 2.52 -7.18
CA ILE A 245 35.30 2.32 -8.24
C ILE A 245 36.49 1.57 -7.66
N GLY A 246 36.71 0.31 -8.10
CA GLY A 246 37.87 -0.47 -7.71
C GLY A 246 39.02 -0.34 -8.71
N ILE A 247 40.28 -0.55 -8.26
CA ILE A 247 41.44 -0.54 -9.13
C ILE A 247 41.48 -1.77 -10.05
N THR A 248 40.97 -2.90 -9.57
CA THR A 248 41.00 -4.19 -10.30
C THR A 248 39.64 -4.83 -10.50
N VAL A 249 38.67 -4.56 -9.64
CA VAL A 249 37.32 -5.12 -9.68
C VAL A 249 36.34 -4.03 -9.27
N GLY A 250 35.27 -3.86 -10.06
CA GLY A 250 34.18 -2.96 -9.70
C GLY A 250 33.34 -3.50 -8.54
N GLY A 251 32.86 -2.62 -7.68
CA GLY A 251 31.89 -2.96 -6.63
C GLY A 251 30.47 -3.15 -7.18
N ALA A 252 29.72 -4.06 -6.61
CA ALA A 252 28.30 -4.21 -6.92
C ALA A 252 27.48 -3.02 -6.44
N GLY A 253 26.36 -2.72 -7.10
CA GLY A 253 25.36 -1.80 -6.57
C GLY A 253 24.64 -2.37 -5.36
N GLY A 254 24.17 -1.51 -4.47
CA GLY A 254 23.33 -1.90 -3.34
C GLY A 254 21.90 -2.26 -3.79
N ALA A 255 21.26 -3.15 -3.10
CA ALA A 255 19.86 -3.47 -3.33
C ALA A 255 18.95 -2.26 -3.07
N GLY A 256 17.82 -2.17 -3.75
CA GLY A 256 16.73 -1.26 -3.38
C GLY A 256 16.10 -1.63 -2.05
N GLY A 257 15.50 -0.68 -1.37
CA GLY A 257 14.74 -0.92 -0.16
C GLY A 257 13.34 -1.44 -0.47
N ASN A 258 12.78 -2.24 0.41
CA ASN A 258 11.41 -2.70 0.29
C ASN A 258 10.41 -1.54 0.46
N GLY A 259 9.23 -1.66 -0.14
CA GLY A 259 8.09 -0.80 0.17
C GLY A 259 7.60 -1.03 1.59
N GLY A 260 6.94 -0.04 2.17
CA GLY A 260 6.29 -0.17 3.48
C GLY A 260 4.90 -0.78 3.34
N ASP A 261 4.42 -1.40 4.40
CA ASP A 261 3.08 -1.96 4.46
C ASP A 261 1.99 -0.90 4.64
N PRO A 262 0.76 -1.15 4.14
CA PRO A 262 -0.36 -0.24 4.39
C PRO A 262 -0.79 -0.29 5.86
N GLY A 263 -1.32 0.83 6.37
CA GLY A 263 -1.90 0.87 7.69
C GLY A 263 -3.21 0.07 7.77
N ALA A 264 -3.48 -0.56 8.90
CA ALA A 264 -4.73 -1.27 9.11
C ALA A 264 -5.94 -0.32 9.12
N GLY A 265 -7.05 -0.73 8.54
CA GLY A 265 -8.30 0.00 8.64
C GLY A 265 -8.87 0.00 10.07
N GLY A 266 -9.53 1.09 10.47
CA GLY A 266 -10.17 1.23 11.78
C GLY A 266 -11.48 0.44 11.86
N ARG A 267 -11.89 0.05 13.07
CA ARG A 267 -13.18 -0.60 13.32
C ARG A 267 -14.32 0.41 13.37
N GLY A 268 -15.49 0.01 12.95
CA GLY A 268 -16.71 0.79 13.15
C GLY A 268 -17.10 0.87 14.63
N GLY A 269 -17.74 1.96 15.04
CA GLY A 269 -18.29 2.15 16.37
C GLY A 269 -19.58 1.32 16.57
N LEU A 270 -19.88 0.99 17.80
CA LEU A 270 -21.15 0.33 18.14
C LEU A 270 -22.32 1.32 18.02
N GLY A 271 -23.47 0.85 17.55
CA GLY A 271 -24.72 1.62 17.63
C GLY A 271 -25.19 1.75 19.08
N GLY A 272 -25.79 2.89 19.42
CA GLY A 272 -26.38 3.12 20.74
C GLY A 272 -27.63 2.30 20.96
N ASP A 273 -27.96 2.02 22.22
CA ASP A 273 -29.18 1.33 22.60
C ASP A 273 -30.37 2.29 22.59
N SER A 274 -31.51 1.84 22.11
CA SER A 274 -32.77 2.53 22.30
C SER A 274 -33.34 2.13 23.66
N GLY A 275 -34.04 3.05 24.34
CA GLY A 275 -34.58 2.78 25.64
C GLY A 275 -35.56 1.60 25.75
N ASN A 276 -35.92 0.97 24.63
CA ASN A 276 -36.76 -0.24 24.57
C ASN A 276 -35.97 -1.56 24.39
N GLY A 277 -34.65 -1.53 24.50
CA GLY A 277 -33.79 -2.70 24.39
C GLY A 277 -33.41 -3.13 22.97
N THR A 278 -33.64 -2.28 21.96
CA THR A 278 -33.12 -2.48 20.60
C THR A 278 -31.92 -1.57 20.40
N SER A 279 -30.86 -2.06 19.75
CA SER A 279 -29.68 -1.24 19.44
C SER A 279 -29.75 -0.72 18.01
N ALA A 280 -29.22 0.48 17.79
CA ALA A 280 -29.01 1.04 16.45
C ALA A 280 -27.91 0.26 15.69
N ALA A 281 -27.80 0.51 14.40
CA ALA A 281 -26.78 -0.12 13.57
C ALA A 281 -25.36 0.28 14.04
N ASN A 282 -24.46 -0.68 14.04
CA ASN A 282 -23.03 -0.41 14.22
C ASN A 282 -22.50 0.32 12.99
N GLY A 283 -21.47 1.13 13.19
CA GLY A 283 -20.66 1.66 12.09
C GLY A 283 -19.94 0.54 11.36
N VAL A 284 -19.54 0.84 10.15
CA VAL A 284 -18.85 -0.10 9.28
C VAL A 284 -17.38 -0.19 9.68
N ASP A 285 -16.86 -1.40 9.81
CA ASP A 285 -15.41 -1.59 9.94
C ASP A 285 -14.74 -1.24 8.61
N ALA A 286 -13.73 -0.38 8.62
CA ALA A 286 -12.92 -0.10 7.44
C ALA A 286 -12.17 -1.35 6.94
N SER A 287 -12.02 -2.35 7.79
CA SER A 287 -11.48 -3.66 7.45
C SER A 287 -12.46 -4.59 6.69
N LYS A 288 -13.73 -4.19 6.50
CA LYS A 288 -14.78 -5.10 5.98
C LYS A 288 -15.53 -4.59 4.76
N HIS A 289 -15.38 -3.35 4.32
CA HIS A 289 -16.24 -2.78 3.30
C HIS A 289 -15.49 -1.95 2.26
N GLY A 290 -15.33 -2.49 1.08
CA GLY A 290 -15.01 -1.78 -0.16
C GLY A 290 -13.55 -1.34 -0.35
N PRO A 291 -13.24 -0.73 -1.49
CA PRO A 291 -11.87 -0.36 -1.88
C PRO A 291 -11.23 0.73 -1.00
N LEU A 292 -11.92 1.13 0.06
CA LEU A 292 -11.48 2.21 0.95
C LEU A 292 -10.97 1.71 2.32
N THR A 293 -10.76 0.42 2.52
CA THR A 293 -10.65 -0.19 3.85
C THR A 293 -9.27 -0.72 4.24
N GLY A 294 -8.29 -0.38 3.55
CA GLY A 294 -6.87 -0.59 3.82
C GLY A 294 -6.10 0.37 2.97
N GLY A 295 -4.84 0.56 3.18
CA GLY A 295 -3.97 1.22 2.21
C GLY A 295 -3.52 0.19 1.17
N ASP A 296 -3.28 0.64 -0.06
CA ASP A 296 -2.55 -0.17 -1.03
C ASP A 296 -1.12 -0.41 -0.54
N GLY A 297 -0.49 -1.48 -0.99
CA GLY A 297 0.90 -1.72 -0.68
C GLY A 297 1.81 -0.62 -1.24
N GLY A 298 2.85 -0.26 -0.51
CA GLY A 298 3.88 0.65 -1.01
C GLY A 298 4.66 0.04 -2.17
N VAL A 299 5.04 0.85 -3.15
CA VAL A 299 5.87 0.40 -4.29
C VAL A 299 7.28 0.08 -3.80
N GLY A 300 7.87 -1.00 -4.26
CA GLY A 300 9.24 -1.37 -3.97
C GLY A 300 10.25 -0.34 -4.50
N GLY A 301 11.36 -0.14 -3.80
CA GLY A 301 12.43 0.71 -4.26
C GLY A 301 13.19 0.09 -5.43
N ASN A 302 13.61 0.89 -6.40
CA ASN A 302 14.42 0.40 -7.51
C ASN A 302 15.85 0.07 -7.06
N GLY A 303 16.46 -0.91 -7.69
CA GLY A 303 17.87 -1.19 -7.51
C GLY A 303 18.75 -0.04 -7.98
N ALA A 304 19.99 0.02 -7.55
CA ALA A 304 20.97 1.02 -7.98
C ALA A 304 22.01 0.43 -8.93
N LYS A 305 22.43 1.21 -9.94
CA LYS A 305 23.56 0.86 -10.79
C LYS A 305 24.86 0.93 -10.00
N ALA A 306 25.76 0.01 -10.22
CA ALA A 306 27.12 0.15 -9.74
C ALA A 306 27.82 1.35 -10.41
N ALA A 307 28.63 2.11 -9.70
CA ALA A 307 29.39 3.22 -10.28
C ALA A 307 30.67 2.74 -11.00
N ALA A 308 31.14 1.58 -10.64
CA ALA A 308 32.35 1.00 -11.19
C ALA A 308 32.07 0.14 -12.43
N ALA A 309 33.04 0.11 -13.29
CA ALA A 309 33.07 -0.76 -14.47
C ALA A 309 32.97 -2.23 -14.07
N GLY A 310 32.07 -2.99 -14.67
CA GLY A 310 31.83 -4.41 -14.40
C GLY A 310 31.04 -4.70 -13.12
N GLY A 311 30.46 -3.68 -12.45
CA GLY A 311 29.67 -3.89 -11.25
C GLY A 311 28.22 -4.32 -11.55
N ASP A 312 27.68 -5.15 -10.68
CA ASP A 312 26.31 -5.64 -10.80
C ASP A 312 25.27 -4.58 -10.41
N GLY A 313 24.12 -4.62 -11.04
CA GLY A 313 22.96 -3.81 -10.67
C GLY A 313 22.33 -4.28 -9.35
N GLY A 314 21.83 -3.33 -8.56
CA GLY A 314 21.09 -3.61 -7.34
C GLY A 314 19.71 -4.22 -7.65
N GLN A 315 19.20 -5.03 -6.74
CA GLN A 315 17.87 -5.60 -6.84
C GLN A 315 16.79 -4.55 -6.55
N GLY A 316 15.62 -4.70 -7.16
CA GLY A 316 14.42 -3.95 -6.79
C GLY A 316 13.86 -4.41 -5.47
N GLY A 317 13.23 -3.50 -4.73
CA GLY A 317 12.53 -3.81 -3.49
C GLY A 317 11.16 -4.43 -3.76
N ASP A 318 10.69 -5.27 -2.86
CA ASP A 318 9.35 -5.85 -2.96
C ASP A 318 8.27 -4.79 -2.72
N GLY A 319 7.11 -4.95 -3.34
CA GLY A 319 5.92 -4.16 -3.07
C GLY A 319 5.30 -4.53 -1.72
N GLY A 320 4.65 -3.58 -1.05
CA GLY A 320 3.94 -3.83 0.19
C GLY A 320 2.62 -4.54 -0.04
N ASN A 321 2.19 -5.35 0.91
CA ASN A 321 0.90 -6.00 0.86
C ASN A 321 -0.23 -5.04 1.20
N ALA A 322 -1.41 -5.27 0.65
CA ALA A 322 -2.61 -4.50 0.99
C ALA A 322 -3.20 -4.92 2.35
N GLY A 323 -4.08 -4.05 2.89
CA GLY A 323 -4.96 -4.41 4.01
C GLY A 323 -6.03 -5.43 3.59
N LEU A 324 -7.11 -5.56 4.39
CA LEU A 324 -8.14 -6.58 4.12
C LEU A 324 -8.83 -6.38 2.75
N PHE A 325 -8.98 -5.14 2.32
CA PHE A 325 -9.48 -4.76 0.99
C PHE A 325 -8.49 -3.75 0.42
N GLY A 326 -8.01 -3.94 -0.77
CA GLY A 326 -7.05 -3.08 -1.44
C GLY A 326 -6.11 -3.88 -2.35
N ASP A 327 -5.38 -3.17 -3.18
CA ASP A 327 -4.47 -3.75 -4.16
C ASP A 327 -3.06 -3.89 -3.58
N GLY A 328 -2.35 -4.94 -3.93
CA GLY A 328 -0.95 -5.10 -3.62
C GLY A 328 -0.08 -4.06 -4.32
N GLY A 329 0.99 -3.59 -3.66
CA GLY A 329 1.94 -2.65 -4.27
C GLY A 329 2.82 -3.32 -5.33
N ALA A 330 3.19 -2.60 -6.39
CA ALA A 330 4.11 -3.13 -7.38
C ALA A 330 5.53 -3.32 -6.83
N GLY A 331 6.24 -4.34 -7.28
CA GLY A 331 7.66 -4.51 -7.02
C GLY A 331 8.52 -3.47 -7.75
N GLY A 332 9.64 -3.08 -7.17
CA GLY A 332 10.61 -2.18 -7.80
C GLY A 332 11.44 -2.88 -8.88
N ASP A 333 11.90 -2.12 -9.87
CA ASP A 333 12.75 -2.64 -10.93
C ASP A 333 14.18 -2.89 -10.45
N GLY A 334 14.82 -3.94 -10.94
CA GLY A 334 16.26 -4.17 -10.81
C GLY A 334 17.06 -3.16 -11.64
N ALA A 335 18.23 -2.79 -11.18
CA ALA A 335 19.12 -1.91 -11.93
C ALA A 335 19.96 -2.68 -12.95
N ASP A 336 20.37 -2.02 -14.02
CA ASP A 336 21.29 -2.59 -14.99
C ASP A 336 22.70 -2.76 -14.39
N GLY A 337 23.42 -3.75 -14.87
CA GLY A 337 24.85 -3.84 -14.63
C GLY A 337 25.62 -2.68 -15.28
N THR A 338 26.89 -2.52 -14.94
CA THR A 338 27.79 -1.55 -15.57
C THR A 338 28.81 -2.21 -16.48
N ALA A 339 29.13 -1.56 -17.58
CA ALA A 339 30.09 -2.07 -18.53
C ALA A 339 31.50 -2.19 -17.92
N ALA A 340 32.25 -3.22 -18.31
CA ALA A 340 33.64 -3.32 -17.91
C ALA A 340 34.52 -2.34 -18.67
N GLU A 341 35.51 -1.72 -18.01
CA GLU A 341 36.50 -0.83 -18.61
C GLU A 341 37.90 -1.46 -18.65
N ALA A 342 38.18 -2.37 -17.72
CA ALA A 342 39.46 -3.06 -17.70
C ALA A 342 39.56 -4.06 -18.86
N LEU A 343 40.71 -4.13 -19.51
CA LEU A 343 40.99 -5.00 -20.67
C LEU A 343 40.61 -6.46 -20.36
N GLY A 344 39.63 -6.99 -21.11
CA GLY A 344 39.13 -8.35 -20.91
C GLY A 344 38.22 -8.53 -19.67
N GLY A 345 37.83 -7.45 -18.99
CA GLY A 345 36.90 -7.52 -17.86
C GLY A 345 35.49 -7.87 -18.28
N ASP A 346 34.77 -8.63 -17.47
CA ASP A 346 33.38 -9.01 -17.69
C ASP A 346 32.41 -7.85 -17.36
N GLY A 347 31.31 -7.74 -18.08
CA GLY A 347 30.22 -6.82 -17.78
C GLY A 347 29.46 -7.25 -16.55
N GLY A 348 28.96 -6.29 -15.75
CA GLY A 348 28.13 -6.55 -14.58
C GLY A 348 26.78 -7.16 -14.94
N ALA A 349 26.25 -7.99 -14.09
CA ALA A 349 24.90 -8.53 -14.23
C ALA A 349 23.83 -7.49 -13.89
N GLY A 350 22.66 -7.60 -14.49
CA GLY A 350 21.48 -6.84 -14.07
C GLY A 350 20.92 -7.35 -12.75
N GLY A 351 20.39 -6.46 -11.93
CA GLY A 351 19.70 -6.78 -10.68
C GLY A 351 18.33 -7.43 -10.95
N ALA A 352 17.88 -8.30 -10.07
CA ALA A 352 16.53 -8.85 -10.15
C ALA A 352 15.47 -7.79 -9.84
N GLY A 353 14.28 -7.89 -10.43
CA GLY A 353 13.11 -7.14 -10.04
C GLY A 353 12.53 -7.63 -8.72
N GLY A 354 11.92 -6.74 -7.95
CA GLY A 354 11.22 -7.05 -6.71
C GLY A 354 9.89 -7.73 -6.98
N LYS A 355 9.40 -8.48 -6.02
CA LYS A 355 8.08 -9.10 -6.10
C LYS A 355 6.98 -8.07 -5.98
N GLY A 356 5.80 -8.32 -6.61
CA GLY A 356 4.57 -7.60 -6.30
C GLY A 356 4.03 -8.01 -4.94
N GLY A 357 3.36 -7.07 -4.25
CA GLY A 357 2.68 -7.33 -2.98
C GLY A 357 1.36 -8.05 -3.19
N ASP A 358 0.92 -8.78 -2.18
CA ASP A 358 -0.35 -9.50 -2.20
C ASP A 358 -1.52 -8.56 -1.91
N ALA A 359 -2.65 -8.79 -2.57
CA ALA A 359 -3.91 -8.14 -2.22
C ALA A 359 -4.50 -8.72 -0.93
N GLY A 360 -5.51 -8.00 -0.35
CA GLY A 360 -6.24 -8.48 0.80
C GLY A 360 -7.32 -9.52 0.46
N ASP A 361 -8.50 -9.38 1.07
CA ASP A 361 -9.66 -10.23 0.75
C ASP A 361 -10.25 -9.88 -0.63
N ILE A 362 -10.26 -8.58 -0.98
CA ILE A 362 -10.71 -8.06 -2.28
C ILE A 362 -9.66 -7.05 -2.77
N GLY A 363 -9.25 -7.19 -4.01
CA GLY A 363 -8.26 -6.33 -4.67
C GLY A 363 -7.32 -7.15 -5.56
N ASP A 364 -6.56 -6.48 -6.38
CA ASP A 364 -5.64 -7.13 -7.32
C ASP A 364 -4.22 -7.25 -6.73
N GLY A 365 -3.53 -8.32 -7.03
CA GLY A 365 -2.12 -8.48 -6.67
C GLY A 365 -1.24 -7.47 -7.40
N GLY A 366 -0.19 -6.97 -6.74
CA GLY A 366 0.77 -6.07 -7.35
C GLY A 366 1.61 -6.73 -8.44
N ASP A 367 1.98 -5.99 -9.47
CA ASP A 367 2.87 -6.50 -10.52
C ASP A 367 4.32 -6.69 -10.00
N GLY A 368 5.01 -7.70 -10.49
CA GLY A 368 6.45 -7.88 -10.25
C GLY A 368 7.29 -6.85 -11.01
N GLY A 369 8.38 -6.37 -10.39
CA GLY A 369 9.33 -5.48 -11.02
C GLY A 369 10.13 -6.16 -12.13
N LYS A 370 10.64 -5.37 -13.08
CA LYS A 370 11.48 -5.87 -14.18
C LYS A 370 12.89 -6.17 -13.69
N GLY A 371 13.53 -7.18 -14.28
CA GLY A 371 14.97 -7.39 -14.12
C GLY A 371 15.78 -6.34 -14.88
N GLY A 372 16.90 -5.91 -14.31
CA GLY A 372 17.85 -5.02 -14.98
C GLY A 372 18.63 -5.71 -16.10
N ASP A 373 19.12 -4.97 -17.07
CA ASP A 373 19.92 -5.50 -18.17
C ASP A 373 21.35 -5.78 -17.73
N GLY A 374 21.95 -6.87 -18.24
CA GLY A 374 23.37 -7.13 -18.12
C GLY A 374 24.18 -6.19 -18.99
N ALA A 375 25.36 -5.80 -18.52
CA ALA A 375 26.23 -4.89 -19.25
C ALA A 375 27.22 -5.65 -20.15
N HIS A 376 27.76 -4.97 -21.16
CA HIS A 376 28.76 -5.56 -22.05
C HIS A 376 30.13 -5.72 -21.37
N GLY A 377 30.87 -6.73 -21.77
CA GLY A 377 32.26 -6.91 -21.37
C GLY A 377 33.20 -5.83 -21.95
N ALA A 378 34.46 -5.83 -21.56
CA ALA A 378 35.52 -4.98 -22.14
C ALA A 378 36.25 -5.67 -23.30
N LEU A 379 36.84 -4.89 -24.17
CA LEU A 379 37.68 -5.40 -25.24
C LEU A 379 38.86 -6.15 -24.65
N GLY A 380 39.19 -7.28 -25.23
CA GLY A 380 40.45 -7.97 -25.03
C GLY A 380 41.55 -7.50 -26.02
N GLY A 381 42.62 -8.21 -26.11
CA GLY A 381 43.73 -7.94 -27.00
C GLY A 381 44.43 -9.21 -27.49
N LEU A 382 45.62 -9.09 -28.00
CA LEU A 382 46.42 -10.21 -28.55
C LEU A 382 46.60 -11.39 -27.57
N THR A 383 46.73 -11.09 -26.27
CA THR A 383 46.99 -12.08 -25.22
C THR A 383 45.90 -12.12 -24.14
N VAL A 384 44.85 -11.36 -24.32
CA VAL A 384 43.75 -11.24 -23.36
C VAL A 384 42.44 -11.53 -24.07
N ALA A 385 41.66 -12.46 -23.52
CA ALA A 385 40.32 -12.75 -24.00
C ALA A 385 39.44 -11.49 -23.94
N GLY A 386 38.47 -11.40 -24.81
CA GLY A 386 37.39 -10.40 -24.67
C GLY A 386 36.56 -10.72 -23.45
N GLY A 387 36.12 -9.70 -22.73
CA GLY A 387 35.23 -9.83 -21.59
C GLY A 387 33.85 -10.36 -22.00
N ASN A 388 33.28 -11.20 -21.17
CA ASN A 388 31.93 -11.69 -21.33
C ASN A 388 30.91 -10.57 -21.03
N GLY A 389 29.74 -10.64 -21.63
CA GLY A 389 28.60 -9.82 -21.21
C GLY A 389 28.01 -10.33 -19.91
N GLY A 390 27.52 -9.41 -19.07
CA GLY A 390 26.79 -9.72 -17.86
C GLY A 390 25.42 -10.36 -18.15
N ALA A 391 24.95 -11.20 -17.25
CA ALA A 391 23.60 -11.76 -17.34
C ALA A 391 22.53 -10.69 -17.10
N GLY A 392 21.36 -10.81 -17.73
CA GLY A 392 20.17 -10.03 -17.37
C GLY A 392 19.60 -10.51 -16.04
N GLY A 393 19.06 -9.59 -15.25
CA GLY A 393 18.37 -9.88 -13.99
C GLY A 393 17.03 -10.57 -14.23
N ALA A 394 16.61 -11.43 -13.31
CA ALA A 394 15.27 -12.02 -13.37
C ALA A 394 14.19 -10.97 -13.09
N GLY A 395 13.02 -11.13 -13.70
CA GLY A 395 11.82 -10.36 -13.32
C GLY A 395 11.26 -10.84 -12.00
N GLY A 396 10.64 -9.95 -11.24
CA GLY A 396 9.96 -10.25 -9.99
C GLY A 396 8.64 -11.00 -10.24
N ALA A 397 8.23 -11.84 -9.30
CA ALA A 397 6.91 -12.46 -9.37
C ALA A 397 5.80 -11.44 -9.11
N GLY A 398 4.61 -11.64 -9.70
CA GLY A 398 3.41 -10.90 -9.33
C GLY A 398 2.88 -11.36 -7.98
N GLY A 399 2.18 -10.47 -7.28
CA GLY A 399 1.51 -10.73 -6.02
C GLY A 399 0.21 -11.49 -6.21
N ALA A 400 -0.28 -12.15 -5.16
CA ALA A 400 -1.55 -12.85 -5.19
C ALA A 400 -2.73 -11.89 -5.22
N GLY A 401 -3.77 -12.24 -5.97
CA GLY A 401 -5.06 -11.54 -5.96
C GLY A 401 -5.85 -11.82 -4.69
N GLY A 402 -6.89 -11.01 -4.44
CA GLY A 402 -7.69 -11.04 -3.22
C GLY A 402 -8.35 -12.39 -2.98
N ALA A 403 -8.43 -12.79 -1.70
CA ALA A 403 -8.91 -14.12 -1.32
C ALA A 403 -10.32 -14.44 -1.84
N PHE A 404 -11.20 -13.43 -1.93
CA PHE A 404 -12.57 -13.58 -2.43
C PHE A 404 -12.74 -13.06 -3.86
N LEU A 405 -12.11 -11.94 -4.21
CA LEU A 405 -12.26 -11.30 -5.52
C LEU A 405 -11.01 -10.47 -5.83
N GLY A 406 -10.43 -10.69 -6.98
CA GLY A 406 -9.32 -9.95 -7.53
C GLY A 406 -8.40 -10.80 -8.39
N ASP A 407 -7.73 -10.16 -9.30
CA ASP A 407 -6.80 -10.80 -10.22
C ASP A 407 -5.41 -10.91 -9.59
N GLY A 408 -4.66 -11.96 -9.94
CA GLY A 408 -3.23 -12.03 -9.60
C GLY A 408 -2.41 -11.00 -10.36
N GLY A 409 -1.40 -10.41 -9.73
CA GLY A 409 -0.47 -9.49 -10.35
C GLY A 409 0.38 -10.14 -11.44
N ASN A 410 0.80 -9.38 -12.43
CA ASN A 410 1.64 -9.89 -13.51
C ASN A 410 3.09 -10.09 -13.05
N GLY A 411 3.77 -11.09 -13.58
CA GLY A 411 5.20 -11.28 -13.41
C GLY A 411 6.01 -10.22 -14.19
N GLY A 412 7.09 -9.73 -13.60
CA GLY A 412 7.99 -8.80 -14.25
C GLY A 412 8.80 -9.45 -15.38
N ALA A 413 9.17 -8.68 -16.39
CA ALA A 413 10.03 -9.17 -17.47
C ALA A 413 11.47 -9.39 -16.99
N GLY A 414 12.16 -10.40 -17.49
CA GLY A 414 13.60 -10.59 -17.30
C GLY A 414 14.40 -9.57 -18.10
N GLY A 415 15.54 -9.14 -17.56
CA GLY A 415 16.48 -8.23 -18.23
C GLY A 415 17.24 -8.93 -19.37
N GLN A 416 17.74 -8.17 -20.30
CA GLN A 416 18.54 -8.70 -21.42
C GLN A 416 19.98 -8.99 -20.98
N GLY A 417 20.61 -9.95 -21.61
CA GLY A 417 22.05 -10.20 -21.42
C GLY A 417 22.90 -9.10 -22.06
N GLY A 418 24.09 -8.85 -21.49
CA GLY A 418 25.08 -7.95 -22.05
C GLY A 418 25.90 -8.59 -23.17
N ALA A 419 26.36 -7.83 -24.16
CA ALA A 419 27.16 -8.34 -25.26
C ALA A 419 28.60 -8.69 -24.82
N GLY A 420 29.11 -9.83 -25.30
CA GLY A 420 30.53 -10.14 -25.24
C GLY A 420 31.35 -9.22 -26.16
N ARG A 421 32.66 -9.04 -25.86
CA ARG A 421 33.54 -8.17 -26.64
C ARG A 421 34.68 -8.96 -27.32
N GLY A 422 35.20 -8.36 -28.35
CA GLY A 422 36.30 -8.99 -29.12
C GLY A 422 37.56 -9.14 -28.30
N GLY A 423 38.32 -10.19 -28.59
CA GLY A 423 39.57 -10.54 -27.90
C GLY A 423 40.16 -11.88 -28.39
N SER A 424 41.13 -12.38 -27.67
CA SER A 424 41.83 -13.62 -27.98
C SER A 424 41.61 -14.68 -26.91
N PRO A 425 40.51 -15.50 -26.95
CA PRO A 425 39.38 -15.45 -27.88
C PRO A 425 38.35 -14.35 -27.58
N GLY A 426 37.32 -14.20 -28.41
CA GLY A 426 36.20 -13.33 -28.15
C GLY A 426 35.41 -13.74 -26.92
N GLY A 427 34.89 -12.76 -26.14
CA GLY A 427 34.08 -13.01 -24.97
C GLY A 427 32.66 -13.51 -25.31
N GLY A 428 32.10 -14.35 -24.48
CA GLY A 428 30.72 -14.83 -24.61
C GLY A 428 29.67 -13.74 -24.39
N GLY A 429 28.49 -13.86 -25.02
CA GLY A 429 27.33 -13.05 -24.71
C GLY A 429 26.70 -13.46 -23.39
N GLY A 430 26.19 -12.50 -22.63
CA GLY A 430 25.46 -12.73 -21.39
C GLY A 430 24.10 -13.39 -21.65
N VAL A 431 23.65 -14.20 -20.72
CA VAL A 431 22.33 -14.84 -20.77
C VAL A 431 21.23 -13.82 -20.47
N GLY A 432 20.04 -14.00 -21.03
CA GLY A 432 18.87 -13.22 -20.65
C GLY A 432 18.34 -13.68 -19.29
N GLY A 433 17.76 -12.74 -18.54
CA GLY A 433 17.09 -13.03 -17.26
C GLY A 433 15.77 -13.76 -17.49
N HIS A 434 15.39 -14.61 -16.57
CA HIS A 434 14.07 -15.24 -16.61
C HIS A 434 12.96 -14.23 -16.32
N GLY A 435 11.77 -14.44 -16.91
CA GLY A 435 10.56 -13.70 -16.54
C GLY A 435 10.06 -14.16 -15.16
N GLY A 436 9.45 -13.25 -14.42
CA GLY A 436 8.78 -13.56 -13.16
C GLY A 436 7.47 -14.32 -13.38
N ALA A 437 7.07 -15.16 -12.44
CA ALA A 437 5.78 -15.82 -12.46
C ALA A 437 4.65 -14.80 -12.23
N GLY A 438 3.48 -15.02 -12.84
CA GLY A 438 2.25 -14.31 -12.49
C GLY A 438 1.73 -14.76 -11.13
N GLY A 439 1.02 -13.88 -10.41
CA GLY A 439 0.37 -14.18 -9.15
C GLY A 439 -0.91 -14.98 -9.34
N ASP A 440 -1.24 -15.79 -8.36
CA ASP A 440 -2.48 -16.58 -8.35
C ASP A 440 -3.66 -15.70 -7.94
N ALA A 441 -4.85 -15.95 -8.52
CA ALA A 441 -6.09 -15.37 -8.01
C ALA A 441 -6.61 -16.20 -6.83
N GLY A 442 -7.45 -15.59 -5.97
CA GLY A 442 -8.07 -16.29 -4.85
C GLY A 442 -9.29 -17.13 -5.26
N MET A 443 -10.49 -16.73 -4.83
CA MET A 443 -11.73 -17.46 -5.11
C MET A 443 -12.30 -17.10 -6.48
N ASN A 444 -12.32 -15.81 -6.80
CA ASN A 444 -12.83 -15.27 -8.08
C ASN A 444 -11.83 -14.25 -8.62
N GLY A 445 -11.43 -14.39 -9.85
CA GLY A 445 -10.46 -13.54 -10.54
C GLY A 445 -9.58 -14.31 -11.49
N GLY A 446 -8.90 -13.63 -12.40
CA GLY A 446 -7.92 -14.20 -13.31
C GLY A 446 -6.54 -14.34 -12.66
N GLY A 447 -5.79 -15.40 -12.99
CA GLY A 447 -4.38 -15.48 -12.66
C GLY A 447 -3.59 -14.43 -13.44
N GLY A 448 -2.56 -13.84 -12.79
CA GLY A 448 -1.65 -12.91 -13.43
C GLY A 448 -0.81 -13.55 -14.55
N THR A 449 -0.44 -12.79 -15.57
CA THR A 449 0.38 -13.31 -16.67
C THR A 449 1.84 -13.48 -16.21
N GLY A 450 2.52 -14.51 -16.72
CA GLY A 450 3.96 -14.65 -16.54
C GLY A 450 4.76 -13.59 -17.30
N GLY A 451 5.82 -13.08 -16.72
CA GLY A 451 6.72 -12.13 -17.35
C GLY A 451 7.51 -12.75 -18.50
N GLN A 452 7.88 -11.96 -19.49
CA GLN A 452 8.70 -12.42 -20.61
C GLN A 452 10.14 -12.67 -20.17
N GLY A 453 10.80 -13.70 -20.71
CA GLY A 453 12.24 -13.91 -20.57
C GLY A 453 13.02 -12.87 -21.38
N GLY A 454 14.16 -12.42 -20.81
CA GLY A 454 15.07 -11.51 -21.50
C GLY A 454 15.85 -12.21 -22.63
N ASN A 455 16.26 -11.46 -23.64
CA ASN A 455 17.06 -12.02 -24.72
C ASN A 455 18.52 -12.23 -24.27
N GLY A 456 19.14 -13.29 -24.76
CA GLY A 456 20.57 -13.47 -24.67
C GLY A 456 21.31 -12.56 -25.66
N ALA A 457 22.51 -12.15 -25.31
CA ALA A 457 23.30 -11.22 -26.12
C ALA A 457 24.31 -11.92 -27.03
N ALA A 458 24.80 -11.19 -28.03
CA ALA A 458 25.78 -11.72 -28.98
C ALA A 458 27.16 -11.93 -28.32
N GLY A 459 27.87 -12.96 -28.77
CA GLY A 459 29.29 -13.17 -28.47
C GLY A 459 30.19 -12.16 -29.19
N GLY A 460 31.35 -11.85 -28.59
CA GLY A 460 32.37 -10.98 -29.17
C GLY A 460 33.12 -11.61 -30.32
N ALA A 461 33.63 -10.80 -31.26
CA ALA A 461 34.44 -11.30 -32.37
C ALA A 461 35.81 -11.82 -31.87
N GLY A 462 36.35 -12.85 -32.54
CA GLY A 462 37.75 -13.25 -32.39
C GLY A 462 38.71 -12.17 -32.87
N TRP A 463 39.87 -12.07 -32.22
CA TRP A 463 40.87 -11.09 -32.62
C TRP A 463 41.57 -11.50 -33.90
N SER A 464 41.76 -10.57 -34.82
CA SER A 464 42.52 -10.74 -36.06
C SER A 464 43.93 -10.19 -35.86
N PRO A 465 45.01 -10.96 -36.00
CA PRO A 465 46.35 -10.42 -35.89
C PRO A 465 46.63 -9.30 -36.92
N ASP A 466 47.47 -8.35 -36.57
CA ASP A 466 47.90 -7.30 -37.48
C ASP A 466 48.81 -7.88 -38.58
N SER A 467 48.88 -7.21 -39.73
CA SER A 467 49.67 -7.62 -40.89
C SER A 467 51.17 -7.88 -40.61
N ASP A 468 51.66 -7.35 -39.51
CA ASP A 468 53.06 -7.52 -39.07
C ASP A 468 53.29 -8.89 -38.38
N LEU A 469 52.19 -9.56 -37.94
CA LEU A 469 52.20 -10.90 -37.33
C LEU A 469 51.97 -11.99 -38.40
N LYS A 470 52.80 -12.03 -39.42
CA LYS A 470 52.64 -12.95 -40.55
C LYS A 470 52.62 -14.43 -40.14
N GLY A 471 51.68 -15.16 -40.71
CA GLY A 471 51.48 -16.61 -40.43
C GLY A 471 50.93 -16.91 -39.05
N PHE A 472 50.30 -15.93 -38.38
CA PHE A 472 49.53 -16.20 -37.16
C PHE A 472 48.07 -16.48 -37.48
N ASP A 473 47.47 -17.42 -36.75
CA ASP A 473 46.07 -17.78 -36.88
C ASP A 473 45.15 -16.70 -36.29
N GLY A 474 43.96 -16.56 -36.83
CA GLY A 474 42.89 -15.78 -36.20
C GLY A 474 42.35 -16.49 -34.96
N PHE A 475 41.81 -15.77 -34.05
CA PHE A 475 41.21 -16.32 -32.82
C PHE A 475 39.72 -16.57 -32.97
N ASP A 476 39.19 -17.51 -32.17
CA ASP A 476 37.79 -17.90 -32.20
C ASP A 476 36.87 -16.76 -31.70
N GLY A 477 35.67 -16.68 -32.25
CA GLY A 477 34.59 -15.82 -31.73
C GLY A 477 33.96 -16.40 -30.48
N GLY A 478 33.45 -15.53 -29.62
CA GLY A 478 32.71 -15.89 -28.41
C GLY A 478 31.34 -16.50 -28.72
N SER A 479 30.83 -17.38 -27.87
CA SER A 479 29.47 -17.90 -27.97
C SER A 479 28.41 -16.84 -27.68
N GLY A 480 27.22 -16.94 -28.28
CA GLY A 480 26.04 -16.15 -27.90
C GLY A 480 25.46 -16.61 -26.56
N GLY A 481 24.89 -15.68 -25.81
CA GLY A 481 24.18 -15.98 -24.59
C GLY A 481 22.82 -16.66 -24.84
N ALA A 482 22.39 -17.54 -23.96
CA ALA A 482 21.04 -18.10 -24.02
C ALA A 482 19.97 -17.05 -23.69
N GLY A 483 18.79 -17.18 -24.25
CA GLY A 483 17.63 -16.41 -23.83
C GLY A 483 17.11 -16.89 -22.47
N GLY A 484 16.51 -16.02 -21.69
CA GLY A 484 15.85 -16.37 -20.44
C GLY A 484 14.51 -17.06 -20.69
N ASP A 485 14.09 -17.93 -19.80
CA ASP A 485 12.78 -18.56 -19.87
C ASP A 485 11.67 -17.55 -19.54
N GLY A 486 10.47 -17.72 -20.12
CA GLY A 486 9.29 -16.97 -19.71
C GLY A 486 8.78 -17.44 -18.35
N GLY A 487 8.18 -16.54 -17.58
CA GLY A 487 7.55 -16.87 -16.31
C GLY A 487 6.27 -17.69 -16.51
N ALA A 488 5.94 -18.54 -15.56
CA ALA A 488 4.65 -19.22 -15.55
C ALA A 488 3.51 -18.22 -15.31
N GLY A 489 2.33 -18.47 -15.90
CA GLY A 489 1.13 -17.73 -15.54
C GLY A 489 0.58 -18.18 -14.20
N GLY A 490 -0.09 -17.29 -13.47
CA GLY A 490 -0.75 -17.57 -12.20
C GLY A 490 -2.00 -18.41 -12.40
N ALA A 491 -2.42 -19.12 -11.36
CA ALA A 491 -3.65 -19.89 -11.38
C ALA A 491 -4.86 -18.96 -11.32
N GLY A 492 -5.91 -19.29 -12.08
CA GLY A 492 -7.20 -18.62 -11.99
C GLY A 492 -7.95 -18.99 -10.72
N GLY A 493 -8.98 -18.21 -10.39
CA GLY A 493 -9.76 -18.35 -9.17
C GLY A 493 -10.41 -19.72 -9.05
N THR A 494 -10.55 -20.19 -7.81
CA THR A 494 -11.07 -21.55 -7.52
C THR A 494 -12.54 -21.74 -7.90
N GLN A 495 -13.31 -20.67 -7.98
CA GLN A 495 -14.73 -20.67 -8.40
C GLN A 495 -14.92 -20.10 -9.80
N THR A 496 -14.32 -18.96 -10.09
CA THR A 496 -14.41 -18.31 -11.42
C THR A 496 -13.10 -17.62 -11.75
N GLY A 497 -12.74 -17.61 -13.01
CA GLY A 497 -11.57 -16.93 -13.57
C GLY A 497 -10.65 -17.87 -14.33
N ASP A 498 -10.02 -17.33 -15.35
CA ASP A 498 -9.07 -18.06 -16.17
C ASP A 498 -7.65 -17.98 -15.55
N GLY A 499 -6.84 -19.01 -15.76
CA GLY A 499 -5.41 -18.94 -15.43
C GLY A 499 -4.70 -17.93 -16.35
N GLY A 500 -3.70 -17.25 -15.79
CA GLY A 500 -2.87 -16.33 -16.55
C GLY A 500 -2.04 -17.02 -17.63
N ASP A 501 -1.76 -16.32 -18.72
CA ASP A 501 -0.87 -16.80 -19.76
C ASP A 501 0.58 -16.90 -19.26
N GLY A 502 1.32 -17.91 -19.70
CA GLY A 502 2.76 -17.98 -19.50
C GLY A 502 3.49 -16.96 -20.36
N GLY A 503 4.55 -16.38 -19.82
CA GLY A 503 5.43 -15.45 -20.54
C GLY A 503 6.18 -16.10 -21.68
N ALA A 504 6.47 -15.35 -22.74
CA ALA A 504 7.33 -15.82 -23.83
C ALA A 504 8.78 -15.99 -23.36
N GLY A 505 9.48 -17.01 -23.83
CA GLY A 505 10.92 -17.14 -23.66
C GLY A 505 11.69 -16.13 -24.51
N GLY A 506 12.83 -15.69 -24.03
CA GLY A 506 13.74 -14.79 -24.73
C GLY A 506 14.48 -15.48 -25.89
N LEU A 507 14.95 -14.70 -26.84
CA LEU A 507 15.75 -15.20 -27.96
C LEU A 507 17.19 -15.45 -27.50
N GLY A 508 17.84 -16.49 -28.08
CA GLY A 508 19.28 -16.70 -27.92
C GLY A 508 20.09 -15.66 -28.72
N GLY A 509 21.23 -15.27 -28.21
CA GLY A 509 22.17 -14.37 -28.89
C GLY A 509 22.93 -15.06 -30.01
N ALA A 510 23.39 -14.29 -31.00
CA ALA A 510 24.25 -14.81 -32.05
C ALA A 510 25.68 -15.10 -31.54
N GLY A 511 26.33 -16.09 -32.09
CA GLY A 511 27.77 -16.30 -31.88
C GLY A 511 28.60 -15.20 -32.52
N GLY A 512 29.75 -14.86 -31.93
CA GLY A 512 30.71 -13.93 -32.50
C GLY A 512 31.41 -14.53 -33.74
N VAL A 513 31.86 -13.65 -34.64
CA VAL A 513 32.62 -14.08 -35.82
C VAL A 513 34.06 -14.40 -35.41
N GLY A 514 34.66 -15.42 -36.06
CA GLY A 514 36.07 -15.71 -35.91
C GLY A 514 36.97 -14.61 -36.49
N GLY A 515 38.15 -14.46 -35.92
CA GLY A 515 39.18 -13.55 -36.44
C GLY A 515 39.81 -14.08 -37.73
N ASN A 516 40.31 -13.18 -38.56
CA ASN A 516 41.05 -13.58 -39.76
C ASN A 516 42.49 -13.92 -39.40
N GLY A 517 43.05 -14.98 -40.03
CA GLY A 517 44.46 -15.24 -40.02
C GLY A 517 45.25 -14.29 -40.93
N VAL A 518 46.53 -14.15 -40.74
CA VAL A 518 47.41 -13.27 -41.54
C VAL A 518 48.22 -14.08 -42.52
N ASP A 519 48.35 -13.54 -43.74
CA ASP A 519 49.14 -14.16 -44.81
C ASP A 519 50.56 -14.55 -44.36
N GLY A 520 51.07 -15.66 -44.86
CA GLY A 520 52.40 -16.16 -44.58
C GLY A 520 53.53 -15.29 -45.16
N PHE A 521 54.76 -15.64 -44.85
CA PHE A 521 55.93 -14.98 -45.44
C PHE A 521 56.22 -15.50 -46.83
N ASP A 522 56.28 -14.63 -47.82
CA ASP A 522 56.81 -14.93 -49.14
C ASP A 522 58.34 -14.83 -49.09
N ILE A 523 59.05 -15.81 -48.63
CA ILE A 523 60.52 -15.86 -48.72
C ILE A 523 60.97 -17.21 -49.22
N ASN A 524 61.49 -17.23 -50.44
CA ASN A 524 62.29 -18.34 -51.05
C ASN A 524 62.19 -19.70 -50.40
N GLU A 525 61.50 -20.57 -51.00
CA GLU A 525 61.23 -22.01 -50.97
C GLU A 525 61.71 -22.87 -49.80
N THR A 526 62.44 -22.42 -48.81
CA THR A 526 62.97 -23.29 -47.72
C THR A 526 62.57 -22.83 -46.29
N THR A 527 62.01 -21.65 -46.11
CA THR A 527 61.59 -21.10 -44.77
C THR A 527 60.29 -20.32 -44.77
N GLY A 528 59.47 -20.49 -45.79
CA GLY A 528 58.15 -19.85 -45.83
C GLY A 528 57.26 -20.35 -44.68
N ARG A 529 56.58 -19.45 -44.04
CA ARG A 529 55.51 -19.80 -43.09
C ARG A 529 54.18 -19.73 -43.84
N ASP A 530 53.37 -20.77 -43.66
CA ASP A 530 52.03 -20.77 -44.22
C ASP A 530 51.20 -19.59 -43.67
N GLY A 531 50.19 -19.19 -44.35
CA GLY A 531 49.22 -18.23 -43.85
C GLY A 531 48.51 -18.75 -42.61
N GLY A 532 48.16 -17.88 -41.67
CA GLY A 532 47.38 -18.22 -40.50
C GLY A 532 45.97 -18.63 -40.88
N ASP A 533 45.43 -19.62 -40.18
CA ASP A 533 44.04 -20.03 -40.32
C ASP A 533 43.10 -18.97 -39.73
N GLY A 534 41.87 -18.88 -40.25
CA GLY A 534 40.81 -18.08 -39.63
C GLY A 534 40.31 -18.75 -38.37
N GLY A 535 39.96 -17.95 -37.35
CA GLY A 535 39.35 -18.46 -36.15
C GLY A 535 37.93 -18.99 -36.40
N ASP A 536 37.47 -19.90 -35.57
CA ASP A 536 36.11 -20.43 -35.63
C ASP A 536 35.08 -19.38 -35.17
N GLY A 537 33.89 -19.39 -35.77
CA GLY A 537 32.76 -18.61 -35.29
C GLY A 537 32.23 -19.19 -33.97
N GLY A 538 31.78 -18.31 -33.06
CA GLY A 538 31.15 -18.73 -31.80
C GLY A 538 29.80 -19.41 -32.03
N TYR A 539 29.43 -20.31 -31.13
CA TYR A 539 28.11 -20.93 -31.16
C TYR A 539 27.01 -19.91 -30.85
N GLY A 540 25.85 -20.03 -31.49
CA GLY A 540 24.66 -19.25 -31.13
C GLY A 540 24.11 -19.68 -29.77
N GLY A 541 23.53 -18.77 -29.05
CA GLY A 541 22.82 -19.02 -27.78
C GLY A 541 21.49 -19.77 -28.03
N TRP A 542 21.08 -20.54 -27.06
CA TRP A 542 19.80 -21.24 -27.09
C TRP A 542 18.68 -20.21 -26.79
N GLY A 543 17.49 -20.37 -27.40
CA GLY A 543 16.30 -19.63 -27.01
C GLY A 543 15.78 -20.09 -25.65
N GLY A 544 15.20 -19.18 -24.88
CA GLY A 544 14.52 -19.50 -23.62
C GLY A 544 13.22 -20.27 -23.88
N ALA A 545 12.83 -21.11 -22.93
CA ALA A 545 11.54 -21.79 -22.95
C ALA A 545 10.40 -20.79 -22.64
N GLY A 546 9.24 -20.99 -23.27
CA GLY A 546 8.03 -20.27 -22.88
C GLY A 546 7.56 -20.73 -21.50
N GLY A 547 6.99 -19.80 -20.71
CA GLY A 547 6.38 -20.14 -19.42
C GLY A 547 5.13 -21.00 -19.60
N ASN A 548 4.82 -21.81 -18.61
CA ASN A 548 3.57 -22.57 -18.58
C ASN A 548 2.39 -21.62 -18.30
N GLY A 549 1.26 -21.80 -18.97
CA GLY A 549 0.02 -21.11 -18.61
C GLY A 549 -0.51 -21.57 -17.26
N GLY A 550 -1.17 -20.67 -16.53
CA GLY A 550 -1.84 -20.99 -15.27
C GLY A 550 -3.04 -21.92 -15.48
N GLY A 551 -3.37 -22.70 -14.47
CA GLY A 551 -4.60 -23.52 -14.45
C GLY A 551 -5.83 -22.64 -14.32
N GLY A 552 -6.83 -22.78 -15.21
CA GLY A 552 -8.12 -22.09 -15.08
C GLY A 552 -8.91 -22.58 -13.88
N GLY A 553 -9.71 -21.68 -13.26
CA GLY A 553 -10.61 -22.03 -12.18
C GLY A 553 -11.66 -23.07 -12.64
N GLY A 554 -11.98 -24.04 -11.80
CA GLY A 554 -13.05 -25.00 -12.06
C GLY A 554 -14.39 -24.28 -12.07
N GLY A 555 -15.01 -24.10 -13.26
CA GLY A 555 -16.36 -23.56 -13.32
C GLY A 555 -17.29 -24.35 -12.41
N GLY A 556 -17.88 -23.68 -11.39
CA GLY A 556 -18.89 -24.29 -10.55
C GLY A 556 -20.06 -24.74 -11.42
N GLY A 557 -20.23 -26.05 -11.57
CA GLY A 557 -21.42 -26.61 -12.19
C GLY A 557 -22.63 -26.21 -11.36
N GLY A 558 -23.47 -25.33 -11.93
CA GLY A 558 -24.79 -24.98 -11.43
C GLY A 558 -25.79 -26.15 -11.54
#